data_6ce79f38eb2464fa665b576b828dfba1
#
_entry.id   6ce79f38eb2464fa665b576b828dfba1
#
_cell.length_a   1.000
_cell.length_b   1.000
_cell.length_c   1.000
_cell.angle_alpha   90.00
_cell.angle_beta   90.00
_cell.angle_gamma   90.00
#
_symmetry.space_group_name_H-M   'P 1'
#
loop_
_entity.id
_entity.type
_entity.pdbx_description
1 polymer ?
#
loop_
_entity_poly.entity_id
_entity_poly.type
_entity_poly.pdbx_seq_one_letter_code
_entity_poly.pdbx_strand_id
1 'polypeptide(L)'
;MDSSGPDAASAFVREPTAPVREPAEVALIGFQDQGNLGMGYLVAVLRRHGCAAEMIEIRDGPEAIAKRLLERQPLVVGFSLIFQFFLPQYRRLAQSLRAAGVTSHFTIGGHYPSLCHEELLTNFPEIDSVVRYEGEETLVELVDRLRAGEDWRGISGIAYVRDGAVAATPARPLVQDLDSLPFPDRPYKPERVGGFPTLPVLASRGCIRRCSFCSIHTFYRTAPGKVVRVREPKKVVEEMLDLYRRHGVRVFLFQDDDFPLWGRKGRRWADELMGRMHDSGLADNAIWKISCRAEYVEPELFANMREAGLFLVYMGIESGVESGLEILFKQMTIEQNLDAIATLKRLEIVYSYGFMLFDPSSTFESVRQNVGFLRKIVGDGSAPAVFSRMLPYGGTPIRDQLAKEGRLRGDLTRPDYDFLDLRLNEYYRLLSDTVRPWIHNNGLSNQLSYAWDEIETFARLTPGLRGAKAYRRALGKLTAEANERLFRLVEESSLAFENGDRSPLDPKRIAAYCERARTRLIDLRNVFVADNLDPLTDQVNVDCSSGPVLRPQVH
;
A
#
# COMPACT_ATOMS: atom_id res chain seq x y z
N MET A 1 55.86 -31.67 -23.69
CA MET A 1 54.76 -31.83 -24.66
C MET A 1 53.52 -31.23 -24.08
N ASP A 2 53.26 -30.07 -24.62
CA ASP A 2 52.11 -29.19 -24.36
C ASP A 2 50.78 -29.87 -24.56
N SER A 3 49.81 -29.50 -23.75
CA SER A 3 48.45 -29.33 -24.18
C SER A 3 47.68 -28.41 -23.22
N SER A 4 47.78 -27.14 -23.50
CA SER A 4 46.86 -26.10 -23.07
C SER A 4 45.50 -26.29 -23.72
N GLY A 5 44.42 -26.37 -22.91
CA GLY A 5 43.02 -26.26 -23.34
C GLY A 5 42.53 -24.83 -23.15
N PRO A 6 41.64 -24.33 -23.97
CA PRO A 6 41.39 -22.91 -24.06
C PRO A 6 40.37 -22.39 -23.03
N ASP A 7 40.67 -21.22 -22.52
CA ASP A 7 39.81 -20.29 -21.82
C ASP A 7 38.50 -20.03 -22.58
N ALA A 8 37.36 -20.28 -21.92
CA ALA A 8 36.04 -19.92 -22.36
C ALA A 8 35.36 -18.98 -21.34
N ALA A 9 35.90 -17.77 -21.24
CA ALA A 9 35.29 -16.72 -20.42
C ALA A 9 35.44 -15.36 -21.13
N SER A 10 34.78 -15.21 -22.27
CA SER A 10 34.53 -13.88 -22.86
C SER A 10 33.33 -13.96 -23.78
N ALA A 11 32.16 -13.96 -23.18
CA ALA A 11 30.90 -13.85 -23.89
C ALA A 11 30.16 -12.62 -23.39
N PHE A 12 30.35 -11.50 -24.10
CA PHE A 12 29.38 -10.45 -24.37
C PHE A 12 28.49 -9.95 -23.21
N VAL A 13 29.04 -9.02 -22.45
CA VAL A 13 28.21 -7.97 -21.85
C VAL A 13 27.81 -7.02 -22.99
N ARG A 14 26.65 -7.22 -23.59
CA ARG A 14 26.02 -6.17 -24.38
C ARG A 14 25.62 -5.08 -23.40
N GLU A 15 26.23 -3.91 -23.50
CA GLU A 15 25.69 -2.69 -22.94
C GLU A 15 24.23 -2.55 -23.39
N PRO A 16 23.29 -2.19 -22.49
CA PRO A 16 21.93 -1.91 -22.90
C PRO A 16 21.97 -0.70 -23.83
N THR A 17 21.77 -0.94 -25.13
CA THR A 17 21.47 0.12 -26.09
C THR A 17 20.30 0.92 -25.52
N ALA A 18 20.49 2.23 -25.36
CA ALA A 18 19.41 3.14 -24.99
C ALA A 18 18.21 2.84 -25.91
N PRO A 19 17.01 2.58 -25.38
CA PRO A 19 15.87 2.20 -26.20
C PRO A 19 15.62 3.34 -27.18
N VAL A 20 15.59 3.01 -28.47
CA VAL A 20 15.02 3.85 -29.51
C VAL A 20 13.57 4.11 -29.03
N ARG A 21 13.28 5.34 -28.64
CA ARG A 21 11.98 5.72 -28.10
C ARG A 21 11.00 5.83 -29.26
N GLU A 22 10.37 4.73 -29.63
CA GLU A 22 9.15 4.78 -30.43
C GLU A 22 8.11 5.64 -29.69
N PRO A 23 7.28 6.42 -30.41
CA PRO A 23 6.22 7.20 -29.76
C PRO A 23 5.30 6.23 -29.01
N ALA A 24 5.07 6.49 -27.72
CA ALA A 24 4.22 5.62 -26.90
C ALA A 24 2.79 5.72 -27.40
N GLU A 25 2.17 4.57 -27.70
CA GLU A 25 0.75 4.49 -28.08
C GLU A 25 -0.17 4.61 -26.86
N VAL A 26 0.34 4.22 -25.69
CA VAL A 26 -0.39 4.27 -24.41
C VAL A 26 0.46 4.96 -23.35
N ALA A 27 -0.10 5.99 -22.72
CA ALA A 27 0.48 6.64 -21.57
C ALA A 27 -0.40 6.37 -20.33
N LEU A 28 0.12 5.67 -19.33
CA LEU A 28 -0.58 5.43 -18.05
C LEU A 28 -0.10 6.41 -17.00
N ILE A 29 -1.02 7.17 -16.42
CA ILE A 29 -0.76 8.22 -15.43
C ILE A 29 -1.28 7.78 -14.07
N GLY A 30 -0.42 7.85 -13.05
CA GLY A 30 -0.81 7.52 -11.68
C GLY A 30 0.32 7.78 -10.71
N PHE A 31 0.06 7.57 -9.44
CA PHE A 31 1.10 7.56 -8.42
C PHE A 31 1.99 6.33 -8.59
N GLN A 32 3.30 6.54 -8.61
CA GLN A 32 4.27 5.44 -8.71
C GLN A 32 4.86 5.04 -7.34
N ASP A 33 4.32 5.57 -6.27
CA ASP A 33 4.72 5.19 -4.92
C ASP A 33 4.61 3.68 -4.71
N GLN A 34 5.57 3.11 -4.01
CA GLN A 34 5.67 1.68 -3.77
C GLN A 34 5.59 0.83 -5.07
N GLY A 35 5.90 1.47 -6.21
CA GLY A 35 6.04 0.80 -7.47
C GLY A 35 4.76 0.30 -8.14
N ASN A 36 3.62 0.92 -7.88
CA ASN A 36 2.32 0.71 -8.57
C ASN A 36 2.25 -0.54 -9.49
N LEU A 37 2.22 -1.74 -8.89
CA LEU A 37 2.26 -3.00 -9.64
C LEU A 37 1.11 -3.12 -10.64
N GLY A 38 -0.06 -2.53 -10.35
CA GLY A 38 -1.19 -2.53 -11.26
C GLY A 38 -0.83 -1.90 -12.61
N MET A 39 -0.25 -0.68 -12.60
CA MET A 39 0.22 -0.05 -13.83
C MET A 39 1.37 -0.84 -14.48
N GLY A 40 2.26 -1.39 -13.66
CA GLY A 40 3.37 -2.22 -14.14
C GLY A 40 2.90 -3.44 -14.93
N TYR A 41 1.88 -4.15 -14.45
CA TYR A 41 1.28 -5.27 -15.18
C TYR A 41 0.62 -4.82 -16.49
N LEU A 42 -0.14 -3.72 -16.48
CA LEU A 42 -0.77 -3.17 -17.69
C LEU A 42 0.28 -2.84 -18.75
N VAL A 43 1.35 -2.13 -18.40
CA VAL A 43 2.43 -1.80 -19.33
C VAL A 43 3.12 -3.06 -19.87
N ALA A 44 3.42 -4.02 -19.00
CA ALA A 44 4.08 -5.26 -19.42
C ALA A 44 3.21 -6.09 -20.37
N VAL A 45 1.88 -6.15 -20.15
CA VAL A 45 0.95 -6.84 -21.03
C VAL A 45 0.81 -6.12 -22.38
N LEU A 46 0.67 -4.78 -22.37
CA LEU A 46 0.63 -3.97 -23.60
C LEU A 46 1.89 -4.18 -24.44
N ARG A 47 3.07 -4.11 -23.83
CA ARG A 47 4.35 -4.32 -24.54
C ARG A 47 4.48 -5.74 -25.08
N ARG A 48 4.05 -6.75 -24.35
CA ARG A 48 4.00 -8.13 -24.87
C ARG A 48 3.09 -8.27 -26.07
N HIS A 49 2.03 -7.45 -26.15
CA HIS A 49 1.10 -7.37 -27.28
C HIS A 49 1.60 -6.47 -28.44
N GLY A 50 2.81 -5.93 -28.35
CA GLY A 50 3.40 -5.06 -29.37
C GLY A 50 2.95 -3.60 -29.31
N CYS A 51 2.33 -3.17 -28.20
CA CYS A 51 1.97 -1.76 -27.99
C CYS A 51 3.08 -1.03 -27.25
N ALA A 52 3.54 0.09 -27.77
CA ALA A 52 4.47 0.98 -27.05
C ALA A 52 3.72 1.66 -25.89
N ALA A 53 4.07 1.33 -24.65
CA ALA A 53 3.40 1.85 -23.46
C ALA A 53 4.42 2.43 -22.46
N GLU A 54 4.00 3.49 -21.75
CA GLU A 54 4.82 4.13 -20.71
C GLU A 54 4.01 4.47 -19.47
N MET A 55 4.72 4.61 -18.33
CA MET A 55 4.15 5.15 -17.09
C MET A 55 4.61 6.59 -16.89
N ILE A 56 3.70 7.44 -16.41
CA ILE A 56 3.93 8.85 -16.08
C ILE A 56 3.54 9.07 -14.62
N GLU A 57 4.41 9.71 -13.85
CA GLU A 57 4.14 10.09 -12.47
C GLU A 57 3.18 11.30 -12.46
N ILE A 58 2.05 11.19 -11.77
CA ILE A 58 1.04 12.26 -11.72
C ILE A 58 1.59 13.55 -11.06
N ARG A 59 2.61 13.44 -10.21
CA ARG A 59 3.26 14.59 -9.54
C ARG A 59 4.22 15.38 -10.43
N ASP A 60 4.51 14.91 -11.64
CA ASP A 60 5.28 15.69 -12.62
C ASP A 60 4.58 17.00 -12.99
N GLY A 61 3.29 17.10 -12.71
CA GLY A 61 2.47 18.30 -12.91
C GLY A 61 1.84 18.39 -14.30
N PRO A 62 0.73 19.15 -14.42
CA PRO A 62 -0.07 19.15 -15.64
C PRO A 62 0.69 19.69 -16.86
N GLU A 63 1.55 20.69 -16.71
CA GLU A 63 2.31 21.30 -17.81
C GLU A 63 3.35 20.33 -18.40
N ALA A 64 4.12 19.65 -17.55
CA ALA A 64 5.12 18.68 -17.98
C ALA A 64 4.47 17.46 -18.63
N ILE A 65 3.36 16.98 -18.05
CA ILE A 65 2.60 15.86 -18.59
C ILE A 65 1.98 16.25 -19.94
N ALA A 66 1.33 17.41 -20.04
CA ALA A 66 0.74 17.89 -21.31
C ALA A 66 1.78 18.00 -22.41
N LYS A 67 2.94 18.62 -22.15
CA LYS A 67 4.05 18.70 -23.10
C LYS A 67 4.45 17.32 -23.61
N ARG A 68 4.67 16.37 -22.70
CA ARG A 68 5.05 14.99 -23.05
C ARG A 68 4.00 14.28 -23.91
N LEU A 69 2.71 14.44 -23.60
CA LEU A 69 1.61 13.85 -24.35
C LEU A 69 1.44 14.48 -25.74
N LEU A 70 1.60 15.80 -25.85
CA LEU A 70 1.51 16.51 -27.15
C LEU A 70 2.69 16.16 -28.08
N GLU A 71 3.88 15.96 -27.54
CA GLU A 71 5.05 15.50 -28.29
C GLU A 71 4.91 14.06 -28.79
N ARG A 72 4.25 13.19 -28.02
CA ARG A 72 4.14 11.75 -28.30
C ARG A 72 2.84 11.34 -28.97
N GLN A 73 1.77 12.11 -28.77
CA GLN A 73 0.43 11.86 -29.30
C GLN A 73 -0.07 10.43 -29.09
N PRO A 74 -0.10 9.92 -27.84
CA PRO A 74 -0.55 8.57 -27.58
C PRO A 74 -2.01 8.40 -27.99
N LEU A 75 -2.36 7.20 -28.44
CA LEU A 75 -3.74 6.83 -28.78
C LEU A 75 -4.63 6.82 -27.52
N VAL A 76 -4.08 6.32 -26.41
CA VAL A 76 -4.77 6.21 -25.12
C VAL A 76 -3.96 6.88 -24.01
N VAL A 77 -4.64 7.69 -23.21
CA VAL A 77 -4.17 8.17 -21.90
C VAL A 77 -5.01 7.49 -20.82
N GLY A 78 -4.39 6.61 -20.05
CA GLY A 78 -5.03 5.87 -18.97
C GLY A 78 -4.69 6.45 -17.59
N PHE A 79 -5.70 6.66 -16.76
CA PHE A 79 -5.53 7.14 -15.39
C PHE A 79 -5.74 5.98 -14.40
N SER A 80 -4.80 5.78 -13.46
CA SER A 80 -4.89 4.74 -12.43
C SER A 80 -5.31 5.34 -11.10
N LEU A 81 -6.59 5.21 -10.74
CA LEU A 81 -7.20 5.76 -9.54
C LEU A 81 -7.69 4.64 -8.60
N ILE A 82 -7.04 4.47 -7.45
CA ILE A 82 -7.44 3.48 -6.44
C ILE A 82 -8.45 4.09 -5.47
N PHE A 83 -8.12 5.23 -4.87
CA PHE A 83 -8.89 5.87 -3.81
C PHE A 83 -9.58 7.15 -4.26
N GLN A 84 -10.87 7.27 -3.97
CA GLN A 84 -11.73 8.38 -4.38
C GLN A 84 -11.27 9.76 -3.90
N PHE A 85 -10.55 9.86 -2.80
CA PHE A 85 -10.09 11.16 -2.29
C PHE A 85 -9.02 11.82 -3.18
N PHE A 86 -8.40 11.07 -4.09
CA PHE A 86 -7.52 11.64 -5.12
C PHE A 86 -8.28 12.12 -6.37
N LEU A 87 -9.57 11.83 -6.49
CA LEU A 87 -10.38 12.22 -7.66
C LEU A 87 -10.25 13.70 -8.05
N PRO A 88 -10.24 14.67 -7.10
CA PRO A 88 -10.06 16.08 -7.46
C PRO A 88 -8.74 16.38 -8.18
N GLN A 89 -7.66 15.67 -7.82
CA GLN A 89 -6.35 15.83 -8.48
C GLN A 89 -6.39 15.29 -9.91
N TYR A 90 -6.93 14.10 -10.10
CA TYR A 90 -7.09 13.48 -11.42
C TYR A 90 -8.00 14.32 -12.32
N ARG A 91 -9.10 14.85 -11.78
CA ARG A 91 -10.02 15.71 -12.53
C ARG A 91 -9.33 16.97 -13.02
N ARG A 92 -8.64 17.70 -12.12
CA ARG A 92 -7.88 18.90 -12.52
C ARG A 92 -6.82 18.58 -13.58
N LEU A 93 -6.12 17.46 -13.46
CA LEU A 93 -5.15 17.04 -14.46
C LEU A 93 -5.83 16.79 -15.81
N ALA A 94 -6.88 15.98 -15.88
CA ALA A 94 -7.57 15.71 -17.16
C ALA A 94 -8.13 16.98 -17.79
N GLN A 95 -8.70 17.90 -17.00
CA GLN A 95 -9.13 19.22 -17.47
C GLN A 95 -7.99 20.04 -18.09
N SER A 96 -6.85 20.09 -17.40
CA SER A 96 -5.66 20.80 -17.92
C SER A 96 -5.13 20.17 -19.21
N LEU A 97 -5.12 18.85 -19.30
CA LEU A 97 -4.68 18.13 -20.51
C LEU A 97 -5.62 18.38 -21.70
N ARG A 98 -6.95 18.34 -21.49
CA ARG A 98 -7.93 18.69 -22.52
C ARG A 98 -7.78 20.15 -22.96
N ALA A 99 -7.63 21.07 -22.01
CA ALA A 99 -7.40 22.50 -22.30
C ALA A 99 -6.09 22.76 -23.08
N ALA A 100 -5.06 21.95 -22.84
CA ALA A 100 -3.80 21.99 -23.60
C ALA A 100 -3.90 21.41 -25.02
N GLY A 101 -5.03 20.81 -25.39
CA GLY A 101 -5.26 20.25 -26.73
C GLY A 101 -4.91 18.75 -26.87
N VAL A 102 -4.78 18.00 -25.77
CA VAL A 102 -4.60 16.54 -25.83
C VAL A 102 -5.91 15.88 -26.28
N THR A 103 -5.88 15.22 -27.44
CA THR A 103 -7.06 14.60 -28.10
C THR A 103 -7.13 13.08 -27.92
N SER A 104 -6.15 12.47 -27.29
CA SER A 104 -6.12 11.03 -26.98
C SER A 104 -7.43 10.55 -26.34
N HIS A 105 -7.77 9.27 -26.50
CA HIS A 105 -8.83 8.64 -25.74
C HIS A 105 -8.45 8.59 -24.24
N PHE A 106 -9.22 9.25 -23.37
CA PHE A 106 -8.99 9.25 -21.93
C PHE A 106 -9.79 8.12 -21.28
N THR A 107 -9.09 7.18 -20.67
CA THR A 107 -9.72 6.11 -19.88
C THR A 107 -9.23 6.15 -18.43
N ILE A 108 -10.07 5.74 -17.48
CA ILE A 108 -9.70 5.67 -16.08
C ILE A 108 -10.03 4.28 -15.53
N GLY A 109 -9.14 3.73 -14.70
CA GLY A 109 -9.31 2.43 -14.07
C GLY A 109 -8.85 2.42 -12.63
N GLY A 110 -9.04 1.28 -11.97
CA GLY A 110 -8.73 1.05 -10.56
C GLY A 110 -9.97 0.75 -9.72
N HIS A 111 -9.81 0.62 -8.40
CA HIS A 111 -10.90 0.16 -7.52
C HIS A 111 -12.09 1.12 -7.53
N TYR A 112 -11.86 2.40 -7.26
CA TYR A 112 -12.95 3.37 -7.19
C TYR A 112 -13.69 3.54 -8.53
N PRO A 113 -13.02 3.76 -9.69
CA PRO A 113 -13.71 3.83 -10.97
C PRO A 113 -14.52 2.58 -11.31
N SER A 114 -14.02 1.40 -10.96
CA SER A 114 -14.73 0.14 -11.22
C SER A 114 -16.02 0.02 -10.44
N LEU A 115 -16.01 0.43 -9.17
CA LEU A 115 -17.14 0.27 -8.26
C LEU A 115 -18.15 1.43 -8.35
N CYS A 116 -17.70 2.62 -8.75
CA CYS A 116 -18.50 3.86 -8.79
C CYS A 116 -18.46 4.53 -10.17
N HIS A 117 -18.43 3.74 -11.26
CA HIS A 117 -18.33 4.27 -12.63
C HIS A 117 -19.49 5.19 -13.03
N GLU A 118 -20.72 4.94 -12.56
CA GLU A 118 -21.86 5.80 -12.84
C GLU A 118 -21.67 7.19 -12.24
N GLU A 119 -21.34 7.25 -10.94
CA GLU A 119 -21.10 8.49 -10.21
C GLU A 119 -19.89 9.25 -10.76
N LEU A 120 -18.83 8.52 -11.16
CA LEU A 120 -17.62 9.08 -11.75
C LEU A 120 -17.92 9.70 -13.12
N LEU A 121 -18.48 8.94 -14.07
CA LEU A 121 -18.72 9.42 -15.42
C LEU A 121 -19.74 10.55 -15.49
N THR A 122 -20.72 10.58 -14.59
CA THR A 122 -21.68 11.68 -14.46
C THR A 122 -21.00 12.99 -14.06
N ASN A 123 -19.94 12.91 -13.22
CA ASN A 123 -19.28 14.08 -12.65
C ASN A 123 -17.92 14.41 -13.29
N PHE A 124 -17.45 13.60 -14.24
CA PHE A 124 -16.12 13.73 -14.82
C PHE A 124 -16.17 13.61 -16.36
N PRO A 125 -16.72 14.63 -17.06
CA PRO A 125 -16.98 14.56 -18.51
C PRO A 125 -15.73 14.54 -19.38
N GLU A 126 -14.54 14.83 -18.85
CA GLU A 126 -13.27 14.76 -19.54
C GLU A 126 -12.82 13.35 -19.88
N ILE A 127 -13.41 12.33 -19.23
CA ILE A 127 -13.11 10.91 -19.38
C ILE A 127 -14.04 10.29 -20.42
N ASP A 128 -13.47 9.61 -21.41
CA ASP A 128 -14.23 8.94 -22.46
C ASP A 128 -14.75 7.57 -22.02
N SER A 129 -13.97 6.84 -21.19
CA SER A 129 -14.35 5.51 -20.71
C SER A 129 -13.76 5.17 -19.33
N VAL A 130 -14.36 4.16 -18.69
CA VAL A 130 -13.83 3.50 -17.50
C VAL A 130 -13.49 2.06 -17.84
N VAL A 131 -12.23 1.66 -17.63
CA VAL A 131 -11.82 0.24 -17.64
C VAL A 131 -12.09 -0.33 -16.25
N ARG A 132 -13.01 -1.29 -16.18
CA ARG A 132 -13.53 -1.85 -14.94
C ARG A 132 -12.80 -3.13 -14.53
N TYR A 133 -12.48 -3.24 -13.26
CA TYR A 133 -11.82 -4.39 -12.63
C TYR A 133 -10.38 -4.62 -13.13
N GLU A 134 -10.00 -5.84 -13.49
CA GLU A 134 -8.68 -6.15 -14.05
C GLU A 134 -8.62 -5.69 -15.49
N GLY A 135 -7.68 -4.79 -15.78
CA GLY A 135 -7.64 -4.06 -17.05
C GLY A 135 -6.75 -4.66 -18.12
N GLU A 136 -6.01 -5.74 -17.84
CA GLU A 136 -4.97 -6.27 -18.71
C GLU A 136 -5.49 -6.59 -20.13
N GLU A 137 -6.56 -7.36 -20.23
CA GLU A 137 -7.15 -7.71 -21.53
C GLU A 137 -8.04 -6.60 -22.10
N THR A 138 -8.80 -5.90 -21.22
CA THR A 138 -9.71 -4.83 -21.64
C THR A 138 -8.95 -3.67 -22.27
N LEU A 139 -7.80 -3.30 -21.69
CA LEU A 139 -6.99 -2.19 -22.22
C LEU A 139 -6.32 -2.56 -23.56
N VAL A 140 -5.87 -3.80 -23.72
CA VAL A 140 -5.33 -4.29 -24.99
C VAL A 140 -6.41 -4.22 -26.08
N GLU A 141 -7.61 -4.74 -25.82
CA GLU A 141 -8.71 -4.69 -26.78
C GLU A 141 -9.14 -3.25 -27.11
N LEU A 142 -9.12 -2.34 -26.12
CA LEU A 142 -9.40 -0.92 -26.32
C LEU A 142 -8.38 -0.29 -27.30
N VAL A 143 -7.10 -0.55 -27.11
CA VAL A 143 -6.03 -0.05 -27.99
C VAL A 143 -6.21 -0.59 -29.41
N ASP A 144 -6.48 -1.89 -29.56
CA ASP A 144 -6.65 -2.53 -30.88
C ASP A 144 -7.84 -1.93 -31.63
N ARG A 145 -9.00 -1.75 -30.97
CA ARG A 145 -10.17 -1.13 -31.58
C ARG A 145 -9.91 0.32 -32.03
N LEU A 146 -9.30 1.10 -31.14
CA LEU A 146 -8.96 2.50 -31.47
C LEU A 146 -7.94 2.60 -32.60
N ARG A 147 -6.93 1.71 -32.62
CA ARG A 147 -5.94 1.62 -33.72
C ARG A 147 -6.58 1.28 -35.05
N ALA A 148 -7.56 0.40 -35.03
CA ALA A 148 -8.32 0.00 -36.22
C ALA A 148 -9.40 1.02 -36.63
N GLY A 149 -9.69 2.04 -35.84
CA GLY A 149 -10.81 2.96 -36.06
C GLY A 149 -12.18 2.30 -35.83
N GLU A 150 -12.23 1.21 -35.07
CA GLU A 150 -13.44 0.45 -34.80
C GLU A 150 -14.16 0.95 -33.53
N ASP A 151 -15.46 0.61 -33.42
CA ASP A 151 -16.22 0.95 -32.21
C ASP A 151 -15.76 0.12 -31.00
N TRP A 152 -15.26 0.80 -30.01
CA TRP A 152 -14.76 0.23 -28.75
C TRP A 152 -15.86 0.02 -27.69
N ARG A 153 -17.05 0.59 -27.89
CA ARG A 153 -18.12 0.61 -26.86
C ARG A 153 -18.71 -0.76 -26.55
N GLY A 154 -18.47 -1.75 -27.41
CA GLY A 154 -18.87 -3.13 -27.19
C GLY A 154 -17.88 -4.00 -26.39
N ILE A 155 -16.71 -3.46 -26.02
CA ILE A 155 -15.70 -4.21 -25.28
C ILE A 155 -16.21 -4.60 -23.88
N SER A 156 -16.00 -5.85 -23.47
CA SER A 156 -16.33 -6.31 -22.12
C SER A 156 -15.50 -5.59 -21.06
N GLY A 157 -16.13 -5.20 -19.96
CA GLY A 157 -15.47 -4.53 -18.83
C GLY A 157 -15.30 -3.02 -19.00
N ILE A 158 -16.02 -2.40 -19.93
CA ILE A 158 -15.97 -0.93 -20.15
C ILE A 158 -17.27 -0.25 -19.68
N ALA A 159 -17.16 0.98 -19.20
CA ALA A 159 -18.29 1.88 -19.01
C ALA A 159 -18.00 3.24 -19.67
N TYR A 160 -19.04 3.91 -20.15
CA TYR A 160 -18.94 5.17 -20.91
C TYR A 160 -20.27 5.92 -20.88
N VAL A 161 -20.28 7.17 -21.33
CA VAL A 161 -21.51 7.94 -21.51
C VAL A 161 -22.05 7.75 -22.94
N ARG A 162 -23.33 7.39 -23.05
CA ARG A 162 -24.05 7.30 -24.32
C ARG A 162 -25.37 8.04 -24.21
N ASP A 163 -25.63 8.95 -25.12
CA ASP A 163 -26.88 9.73 -25.18
C ASP A 163 -27.23 10.40 -23.83
N GLY A 164 -26.22 10.88 -23.09
CA GLY A 164 -26.36 11.54 -21.79
C GLY A 164 -26.58 10.58 -20.62
N ALA A 165 -26.60 9.27 -20.84
CA ALA A 165 -26.70 8.26 -19.79
C ALA A 165 -25.44 7.40 -19.70
N VAL A 166 -25.10 6.91 -18.52
CA VAL A 166 -23.99 5.98 -18.34
C VAL A 166 -24.40 4.58 -18.79
N ALA A 167 -23.63 4.01 -19.70
CA ALA A 167 -23.75 2.63 -20.17
C ALA A 167 -22.55 1.82 -19.69
N ALA A 168 -22.77 0.57 -19.29
CA ALA A 168 -21.72 -0.35 -18.91
C ALA A 168 -21.91 -1.71 -19.56
N THR A 169 -20.86 -2.24 -20.16
CA THR A 169 -20.86 -3.60 -20.73
C THR A 169 -20.73 -4.64 -19.61
N PRO A 170 -21.01 -5.93 -19.87
CA PRO A 170 -20.73 -6.99 -18.90
C PRO A 170 -19.29 -6.95 -18.40
N ALA A 171 -19.08 -7.21 -17.12
CA ALA A 171 -17.74 -7.29 -16.56
C ALA A 171 -16.93 -8.42 -17.23
N ARG A 172 -15.68 -8.15 -17.58
CA ARG A 172 -14.77 -9.17 -18.08
C ARG A 172 -14.41 -10.14 -16.93
N PRO A 173 -14.28 -11.45 -17.19
CA PRO A 173 -13.79 -12.38 -16.19
C PRO A 173 -12.40 -11.97 -15.68
N LEU A 174 -12.16 -12.18 -14.38
CA LEU A 174 -10.85 -11.98 -13.77
C LEU A 174 -9.79 -12.90 -14.41
N VAL A 175 -8.55 -12.45 -14.49
CA VAL A 175 -7.41 -13.27 -14.94
C VAL A 175 -7.25 -14.46 -14.01
N GLN A 176 -7.51 -15.68 -14.50
CA GLN A 176 -7.54 -16.88 -13.66
C GLN A 176 -6.15 -17.43 -13.36
N ASP A 177 -5.26 -17.38 -14.35
CA ASP A 177 -3.85 -17.79 -14.24
C ASP A 177 -2.96 -16.53 -14.16
N LEU A 178 -2.53 -16.17 -12.96
CA LEU A 178 -1.67 -15.01 -12.75
C LEU A 178 -0.25 -15.22 -13.31
N ASP A 179 0.20 -16.47 -13.46
CA ASP A 179 1.51 -16.79 -14.00
C ASP A 179 1.57 -16.72 -15.54
N SER A 180 0.39 -16.60 -16.20
CA SER A 180 0.30 -16.25 -17.62
C SER A 180 0.66 -14.79 -17.90
N LEU A 181 0.60 -13.91 -16.90
CA LEU A 181 1.00 -12.51 -17.02
C LEU A 181 2.53 -12.38 -17.06
N PRO A 182 3.08 -11.42 -17.83
CA PRO A 182 4.50 -11.08 -17.72
C PRO A 182 4.81 -10.47 -16.35
N PHE A 183 6.08 -10.49 -15.95
CA PHE A 183 6.48 -9.72 -14.76
C PHE A 183 6.18 -8.23 -14.99
N PRO A 184 5.70 -7.53 -13.95
CA PRO A 184 5.29 -6.14 -14.11
C PRO A 184 6.49 -5.25 -14.46
N ASP A 185 6.26 -4.29 -15.35
CA ASP A 185 7.26 -3.30 -15.73
C ASP A 185 7.56 -2.36 -14.55
N ARG A 186 8.82 -2.01 -14.38
CA ARG A 186 9.28 -1.13 -13.28
C ARG A 186 10.29 -0.11 -13.82
N PRO A 187 9.81 0.96 -14.49
CA PRO A 187 10.68 1.95 -15.15
C PRO A 187 11.32 2.95 -14.19
N TYR A 188 11.00 2.87 -12.89
CA TYR A 188 11.47 3.77 -11.85
C TYR A 188 12.67 3.17 -11.10
N LYS A 189 13.46 4.06 -10.46
CA LYS A 189 14.51 3.61 -9.55
C LYS A 189 13.89 2.99 -8.30
N PRO A 190 14.42 1.87 -7.80
CA PRO A 190 13.96 1.30 -6.54
C PRO A 190 14.00 2.32 -5.39
N GLU A 191 12.94 2.38 -4.60
CA GLU A 191 12.97 3.06 -3.32
C GLU A 191 14.01 2.42 -2.41
N ARG A 192 14.37 3.09 -1.30
CA ARG A 192 15.35 2.54 -0.37
C ARG A 192 14.81 2.53 1.05
N VAL A 193 14.96 1.40 1.72
CA VAL A 193 14.72 1.24 3.15
C VAL A 193 16.06 0.93 3.81
N GLY A 194 16.48 1.76 4.77
CA GLY A 194 17.81 1.63 5.34
C GLY A 194 18.93 1.68 4.29
N GLY A 195 18.73 2.41 3.17
CA GLY A 195 19.65 2.47 2.05
C GLY A 195 19.61 1.28 1.08
N PHE A 196 18.91 0.20 1.37
CA PHE A 196 18.80 -0.97 0.50
C PHE A 196 17.69 -0.80 -0.55
N PRO A 197 17.97 -1.13 -1.83
CA PRO A 197 16.97 -1.10 -2.88
C PRO A 197 15.77 -1.99 -2.52
N THR A 198 14.58 -1.41 -2.65
CA THR A 198 13.31 -2.00 -2.22
C THR A 198 12.32 -1.97 -3.37
N LEU A 199 11.70 -3.11 -3.69
CA LEU A 199 10.66 -3.20 -4.70
C LEU A 199 9.49 -4.08 -4.23
N PRO A 200 8.27 -3.78 -4.72
CA PRO A 200 7.11 -4.61 -4.47
C PRO A 200 7.11 -5.86 -5.36
N VAL A 201 6.52 -6.92 -4.83
CA VAL A 201 6.18 -8.16 -5.53
C VAL A 201 4.76 -8.59 -5.18
N LEU A 202 4.19 -9.49 -5.95
CA LEU A 202 2.84 -9.99 -5.75
C LEU A 202 2.85 -11.52 -5.79
N ALA A 203 2.29 -12.17 -4.77
CA ALA A 203 2.08 -13.61 -4.73
C ALA A 203 0.65 -14.00 -5.12
N SER A 204 -0.32 -13.11 -4.87
CA SER A 204 -1.75 -13.40 -5.08
C SER A 204 -2.54 -12.14 -5.39
N ARG A 205 -3.77 -12.33 -5.89
CA ARG A 205 -4.78 -11.26 -6.02
C ARG A 205 -6.07 -11.71 -5.37
N GLY A 206 -6.72 -10.79 -4.66
CA GLY A 206 -8.01 -10.97 -4.02
C GLY A 206 -7.92 -11.49 -2.58
N CYS A 207 -9.03 -11.37 -1.87
CA CYS A 207 -9.16 -11.79 -0.48
C CYS A 207 -10.41 -12.63 -0.29
N ILE A 208 -10.31 -13.71 0.51
CA ILE A 208 -11.45 -14.59 0.79
C ILE A 208 -12.48 -13.95 1.73
N ARG A 209 -12.10 -12.91 2.44
CA ARG A 209 -12.92 -12.27 3.48
C ARG A 209 -13.90 -11.26 2.90
N ARG A 210 -14.85 -10.82 3.76
CA ARG A 210 -15.96 -9.92 3.39
C ARG A 210 -16.10 -8.74 4.34
N CYS A 211 -14.97 -8.15 4.76
CA CYS A 211 -15.00 -6.99 5.66
C CYS A 211 -15.88 -5.88 5.06
N SER A 212 -16.80 -5.33 5.85
CA SER A 212 -17.84 -4.42 5.37
C SER A 212 -17.31 -3.09 4.83
N PHE A 213 -16.14 -2.66 5.29
CA PHE A 213 -15.47 -1.41 4.93
C PHE A 213 -14.51 -1.54 3.73
N CYS A 214 -14.18 -2.78 3.32
CA CYS A 214 -13.11 -3.03 2.36
C CYS A 214 -13.65 -3.13 0.94
N SER A 215 -13.09 -2.34 0.01
CA SER A 215 -13.45 -2.36 -1.41
C SER A 215 -12.95 -3.60 -2.15
N ILE A 216 -11.90 -4.26 -1.66
CA ILE A 216 -11.26 -5.42 -2.29
C ILE A 216 -12.27 -6.54 -2.54
N HIS A 217 -13.04 -6.90 -1.51
CA HIS A 217 -13.97 -8.00 -1.66
C HIS A 217 -15.07 -7.69 -2.69
N THR A 218 -15.58 -6.43 -2.73
CA THR A 218 -16.60 -6.02 -3.71
C THR A 218 -16.01 -6.01 -5.11
N PHE A 219 -14.81 -5.47 -5.28
CA PHE A 219 -14.10 -5.42 -6.56
C PHE A 219 -13.96 -6.82 -7.19
N TYR A 220 -13.40 -7.78 -6.47
CA TYR A 220 -13.17 -9.12 -7.03
C TYR A 220 -14.41 -10.02 -7.08
N ARG A 221 -15.47 -9.73 -6.32
CA ARG A 221 -16.70 -10.53 -6.35
C ARG A 221 -17.72 -10.07 -7.36
N THR A 222 -17.59 -8.86 -7.87
CA THR A 222 -18.50 -8.33 -8.89
C THR A 222 -18.15 -8.83 -10.28
N ALA A 223 -16.87 -9.04 -10.56
CA ALA A 223 -16.44 -9.61 -11.82
C ALA A 223 -16.52 -11.16 -11.80
N PRO A 224 -16.80 -11.83 -12.94
CA PRO A 224 -16.82 -13.29 -13.03
C PRO A 224 -15.44 -13.91 -12.76
N GLY A 225 -15.42 -15.14 -12.21
CA GLY A 225 -14.20 -15.92 -11.99
C GLY A 225 -13.89 -16.19 -10.53
N LYS A 226 -12.75 -16.82 -10.27
CA LYS A 226 -12.28 -17.08 -8.90
C LYS A 226 -11.81 -15.78 -8.28
N VAL A 227 -12.33 -15.46 -7.09
CA VAL A 227 -11.99 -14.24 -6.36
C VAL A 227 -10.51 -14.22 -5.96
N VAL A 228 -9.99 -15.34 -5.45
CA VAL A 228 -8.59 -15.46 -5.03
C VAL A 228 -7.81 -16.32 -6.00
N ARG A 229 -6.72 -15.81 -6.49
CA ARG A 229 -5.79 -16.49 -7.41
C ARG A 229 -4.37 -16.28 -6.88
N VAL A 230 -3.58 -17.34 -6.92
CA VAL A 230 -2.24 -17.40 -6.32
C VAL A 230 -1.26 -17.80 -7.40
N ARG A 231 -0.12 -17.14 -7.46
CA ARG A 231 1.00 -17.48 -8.34
C ARG A 231 1.75 -18.70 -7.80
N GLU A 232 2.39 -19.43 -8.66
CA GLU A 232 3.28 -20.50 -8.25
C GLU A 232 4.49 -19.95 -7.48
N PRO A 233 4.90 -20.56 -6.35
CA PRO A 233 6.08 -20.13 -5.58
C PRO A 233 7.33 -19.99 -6.44
N LYS A 234 7.49 -20.90 -7.42
CA LYS A 234 8.59 -20.85 -8.40
C LYS A 234 8.61 -19.53 -9.17
N LYS A 235 7.47 -19.06 -9.67
CA LYS A 235 7.36 -17.83 -10.45
C LYS A 235 7.61 -16.59 -9.60
N VAL A 236 7.17 -16.61 -8.35
CA VAL A 236 7.44 -15.53 -7.39
C VAL A 236 8.93 -15.42 -7.12
N VAL A 237 9.62 -16.54 -6.83
CA VAL A 237 11.06 -16.56 -6.56
C VAL A 237 11.87 -16.22 -7.83
N GLU A 238 11.45 -16.65 -9.02
CA GLU A 238 12.08 -16.24 -10.30
C GLU A 238 12.06 -14.71 -10.46
N GLU A 239 10.92 -14.07 -10.18
CA GLU A 239 10.81 -12.61 -10.22
C GLU A 239 11.70 -11.93 -9.17
N MET A 240 11.69 -12.42 -7.92
CA MET A 240 12.55 -11.89 -6.87
C MET A 240 14.03 -11.99 -7.23
N LEU A 241 14.46 -13.12 -7.81
CA LEU A 241 15.85 -13.31 -8.28
C LEU A 241 16.21 -12.36 -9.43
N ASP A 242 15.31 -12.14 -10.36
CA ASP A 242 15.53 -11.19 -11.46
C ASP A 242 15.74 -9.77 -10.91
N LEU A 243 14.89 -9.34 -9.98
CA LEU A 243 14.99 -8.04 -9.31
C LEU A 243 16.27 -7.92 -8.45
N TYR A 244 16.63 -8.98 -7.73
CA TYR A 244 17.87 -9.04 -6.95
C TYR A 244 19.10 -8.88 -7.85
N ARG A 245 19.14 -9.61 -8.96
CA ARG A 245 20.31 -9.60 -9.88
C ARG A 245 20.43 -8.32 -10.70
N ARG A 246 19.31 -7.79 -11.21
CA ARG A 246 19.33 -6.62 -12.11
C ARG A 246 19.34 -5.29 -11.37
N HIS A 247 18.69 -5.21 -10.22
CA HIS A 247 18.48 -3.96 -9.50
C HIS A 247 19.08 -3.95 -8.09
N GLY A 248 19.74 -5.03 -7.68
CA GLY A 248 20.31 -5.17 -6.35
C GLY A 248 19.27 -5.15 -5.23
N VAL A 249 18.01 -5.51 -5.53
CA VAL A 249 16.92 -5.47 -4.55
C VAL A 249 17.19 -6.42 -3.40
N ARG A 250 17.15 -5.89 -2.18
CA ARG A 250 17.39 -6.63 -0.93
C ARG A 250 16.16 -6.64 -0.02
N VAL A 251 15.20 -5.76 -0.26
CA VAL A 251 13.95 -5.67 0.51
C VAL A 251 12.77 -5.86 -0.44
N PHE A 252 11.98 -6.92 -0.21
CA PHE A 252 10.80 -7.22 -1.01
C PHE A 252 9.52 -6.91 -0.22
N LEU A 253 8.60 -6.16 -0.83
CA LEU A 253 7.32 -5.81 -0.24
C LEU A 253 6.21 -6.61 -0.94
N PHE A 254 5.73 -7.68 -0.32
CA PHE A 254 4.55 -8.36 -0.84
C PHE A 254 3.33 -7.45 -0.66
N GLN A 255 2.70 -7.08 -1.79
CA GLN A 255 1.54 -6.18 -1.85
C GLN A 255 0.24 -6.93 -2.09
N ASP A 256 0.15 -8.13 -1.58
CA ASP A 256 -1.06 -8.94 -1.62
C ASP A 256 -2.18 -8.29 -0.80
N ASP A 257 -3.41 -8.43 -1.26
CA ASP A 257 -4.60 -8.05 -0.48
C ASP A 257 -4.71 -8.85 0.83
N ASP A 258 -4.25 -10.10 0.80
CA ASP A 258 -4.12 -11.01 1.93
C ASP A 258 -3.11 -12.12 1.53
N PHE A 259 -1.91 -12.10 2.09
CA PHE A 259 -0.86 -13.05 1.73
C PHE A 259 -1.35 -14.50 1.89
N PRO A 260 -1.08 -15.41 0.95
CA PRO A 260 -1.77 -16.69 0.82
C PRO A 260 -1.39 -17.72 1.88
N LEU A 261 -1.74 -17.47 3.15
CA LEU A 261 -1.48 -18.36 4.29
C LEU A 261 -2.67 -19.22 4.72
N TRP A 262 -3.85 -19.04 4.12
CA TRP A 262 -5.09 -19.65 4.57
C TRP A 262 -5.14 -21.17 4.33
N GLY A 263 -5.37 -21.90 5.40
CA GLY A 263 -5.59 -23.33 5.41
C GLY A 263 -4.36 -24.15 4.95
N ARG A 264 -4.54 -25.46 4.81
CA ARG A 264 -3.44 -26.37 4.45
C ARG A 264 -2.79 -26.09 3.08
N LYS A 265 -3.54 -25.53 2.14
CA LYS A 265 -2.99 -25.18 0.82
C LYS A 265 -2.05 -23.97 0.91
N GLY A 266 -2.47 -22.94 1.64
CA GLY A 266 -1.63 -21.77 1.87
C GLY A 266 -0.37 -22.09 2.65
N ARG A 267 -0.49 -22.95 3.69
CA ARG A 267 0.69 -23.44 4.44
C ARG A 267 1.71 -24.11 3.51
N ARG A 268 1.28 -25.08 2.69
CA ARG A 268 2.17 -25.76 1.73
C ARG A 268 2.78 -24.81 0.71
N TRP A 269 2.01 -23.83 0.25
CA TRP A 269 2.49 -22.81 -0.65
C TRP A 269 3.61 -21.97 -0.02
N ALA A 270 3.42 -21.56 1.24
CA ALA A 270 4.43 -20.81 2.00
C ALA A 270 5.69 -21.65 2.27
N ASP A 271 5.53 -22.93 2.63
CA ASP A 271 6.65 -23.85 2.84
C ASP A 271 7.47 -24.02 1.54
N GLU A 272 6.80 -24.16 0.38
CA GLU A 272 7.48 -24.24 -0.92
C GLU A 272 8.18 -22.91 -1.27
N LEU A 273 7.56 -21.75 -1.01
CA LEU A 273 8.19 -20.45 -1.23
C LEU A 273 9.49 -20.34 -0.44
N MET A 274 9.45 -20.64 0.86
CA MET A 274 10.61 -20.59 1.74
C MET A 274 11.72 -21.57 1.29
N GLY A 275 11.35 -22.82 0.94
CA GLY A 275 12.31 -23.80 0.42
C GLY A 275 13.04 -23.27 -0.82
N ARG A 276 12.30 -22.70 -1.78
CA ARG A 276 12.90 -22.08 -2.98
C ARG A 276 13.75 -20.85 -2.69
N MET A 277 13.40 -20.07 -1.68
CA MET A 277 14.21 -18.93 -1.24
C MET A 277 15.54 -19.39 -0.63
N HIS A 278 15.54 -20.48 0.15
CA HIS A 278 16.75 -21.09 0.66
C HIS A 278 17.61 -21.68 -0.47
N ASP A 279 17.03 -22.46 -1.38
CA ASP A 279 17.73 -23.07 -2.51
C ASP A 279 18.40 -22.03 -3.44
N SER A 280 17.79 -20.85 -3.55
CA SER A 280 18.29 -19.76 -4.39
C SER A 280 19.26 -18.80 -3.68
N GLY A 281 19.45 -18.93 -2.37
CA GLY A 281 20.24 -18.03 -1.53
C GLY A 281 19.55 -16.70 -1.22
N LEU A 282 18.30 -16.49 -1.61
CA LEU A 282 17.55 -15.26 -1.27
C LEU A 282 17.29 -15.16 0.24
N ALA A 283 17.06 -16.27 0.93
CA ALA A 283 16.82 -16.29 2.37
C ALA A 283 17.94 -15.65 3.18
N ASP A 284 19.21 -15.80 2.74
CA ASP A 284 20.37 -15.24 3.41
C ASP A 284 20.71 -13.81 2.97
N ASN A 285 20.20 -13.38 1.81
CA ASN A 285 20.62 -12.15 1.16
C ASN A 285 19.55 -11.10 1.00
N ALA A 286 18.29 -11.40 1.31
CA ALA A 286 17.17 -10.50 1.18
C ALA A 286 16.20 -10.66 2.34
N ILE A 287 15.42 -9.61 2.56
CA ILE A 287 14.33 -9.61 3.55
C ILE A 287 13.03 -9.24 2.89
N TRP A 288 11.91 -9.60 3.52
CA TRP A 288 10.60 -9.39 2.94
C TRP A 288 9.52 -9.07 3.96
N LYS A 289 8.48 -8.37 3.50
CA LYS A 289 7.31 -7.94 4.27
C LYS A 289 6.06 -8.54 3.66
N ILE A 290 5.09 -8.92 4.50
CA ILE A 290 3.76 -9.34 4.08
C ILE A 290 2.66 -8.51 4.72
N SER A 291 1.44 -8.61 4.15
CA SER A 291 0.19 -8.22 4.78
C SER A 291 -0.66 -9.47 4.98
N CYS A 292 -1.08 -9.73 6.20
CA CYS A 292 -1.93 -10.89 6.50
C CYS A 292 -2.89 -10.59 7.65
N ARG A 293 -3.81 -11.51 7.89
CA ARG A 293 -4.71 -11.46 9.04
C ARG A 293 -4.07 -12.11 10.26
N ALA A 294 -4.45 -11.66 11.45
CA ALA A 294 -3.86 -12.15 12.69
C ALA A 294 -4.11 -13.65 12.93
N GLU A 295 -5.26 -14.19 12.51
CA GLU A 295 -5.55 -15.62 12.68
C GLU A 295 -4.63 -16.57 11.89
N TYR A 296 -3.80 -16.05 10.99
CA TYR A 296 -2.82 -16.86 10.25
C TYR A 296 -1.44 -16.88 10.91
N VAL A 297 -1.24 -16.13 11.98
CA VAL A 297 0.05 -16.04 12.67
C VAL A 297 0.25 -17.28 13.56
N GLU A 298 0.73 -18.35 12.95
CA GLU A 298 1.10 -19.57 13.65
C GLU A 298 2.58 -19.54 14.06
N PRO A 299 2.92 -19.90 15.33
CA PRO A 299 4.29 -19.75 15.85
C PRO A 299 5.36 -20.45 15.02
N GLU A 300 5.13 -21.71 14.65
CA GLU A 300 6.09 -22.51 13.88
C GLU A 300 6.26 -21.99 12.45
N LEU A 301 5.15 -21.69 11.75
CA LEU A 301 5.18 -21.14 10.41
C LEU A 301 5.94 -19.81 10.37
N PHE A 302 5.64 -18.91 11.31
CA PHE A 302 6.28 -17.59 11.32
C PHE A 302 7.74 -17.65 11.79
N ALA A 303 8.13 -18.64 12.60
CA ALA A 303 9.53 -18.90 12.88
C ALA A 303 10.30 -19.29 11.60
N ASN A 304 9.76 -20.24 10.81
CA ASN A 304 10.35 -20.63 9.52
C ASN A 304 10.38 -19.46 8.51
N MET A 305 9.30 -18.67 8.46
CA MET A 305 9.26 -17.47 7.59
C MET A 305 10.32 -16.45 8.02
N ARG A 306 10.55 -16.29 9.33
CA ARG A 306 11.61 -15.41 9.86
C ARG A 306 12.99 -15.89 9.43
N GLU A 307 13.26 -17.18 9.48
CA GLU A 307 14.52 -17.79 9.01
C GLU A 307 14.70 -17.56 7.51
N ALA A 308 13.62 -17.61 6.73
CA ALA A 308 13.62 -17.30 5.29
C ALA A 308 13.65 -15.78 4.98
N GLY A 309 13.83 -14.90 5.96
CA GLY A 309 13.98 -13.46 5.76
C GLY A 309 12.75 -12.59 6.03
N LEU A 310 11.63 -13.14 6.54
CA LEU A 310 10.49 -12.31 6.96
C LEU A 310 10.92 -11.36 8.09
N PHE A 311 10.78 -10.05 7.87
CA PHE A 311 11.18 -9.05 8.86
C PHE A 311 10.03 -8.20 9.38
N LEU A 312 8.99 -7.99 8.58
CA LEU A 312 7.86 -7.11 8.89
C LEU A 312 6.54 -7.75 8.46
N VAL A 313 5.56 -7.69 9.36
CA VAL A 313 4.18 -8.12 9.11
C VAL A 313 3.22 -6.96 9.32
N TYR A 314 2.41 -6.64 8.30
CA TYR A 314 1.27 -5.74 8.46
C TYR A 314 0.01 -6.56 8.75
N MET A 315 -0.74 -6.19 9.78
CA MET A 315 -1.99 -6.86 10.15
C MET A 315 -3.15 -5.88 10.24
N GLY A 316 -4.27 -6.24 9.64
CA GLY A 316 -5.54 -5.55 9.88
C GLY A 316 -6.13 -6.00 11.22
N ILE A 317 -5.83 -5.31 12.30
CA ILE A 317 -6.40 -5.54 13.65
C ILE A 317 -7.78 -4.91 13.77
N GLU A 318 -7.93 -3.70 13.29
CA GLU A 318 -9.08 -2.83 13.13
C GLU A 318 -9.72 -2.35 14.44
N SER A 319 -10.01 -3.23 15.41
CA SER A 319 -10.66 -2.85 16.67
C SER A 319 -10.23 -3.74 17.83
N GLY A 320 -10.21 -3.19 19.03
CA GLY A 320 -10.00 -3.88 20.30
C GLY A 320 -11.31 -4.09 21.08
N VAL A 321 -12.47 -3.85 20.43
CA VAL A 321 -13.81 -4.09 21.01
C VAL A 321 -14.66 -4.92 20.04
N GLU A 322 -15.50 -5.82 20.60
CA GLU A 322 -16.31 -6.75 19.79
C GLU A 322 -17.28 -6.01 18.86
N SER A 323 -17.95 -4.97 19.33
CA SER A 323 -18.90 -4.21 18.50
C SER A 323 -18.24 -3.58 17.26
N GLY A 324 -16.97 -3.16 17.38
CA GLY A 324 -16.19 -2.68 16.24
C GLY A 324 -15.84 -3.80 15.26
N LEU A 325 -15.41 -4.97 15.75
CA LEU A 325 -15.14 -6.14 14.90
C LEU A 325 -16.42 -6.63 14.19
N GLU A 326 -17.58 -6.58 14.85
CA GLU A 326 -18.87 -6.96 14.29
C GLU A 326 -19.32 -6.03 13.17
N ILE A 327 -19.36 -4.71 13.39
CA ILE A 327 -19.79 -3.74 12.36
C ILE A 327 -18.87 -3.74 11.15
N LEU A 328 -17.58 -3.97 11.37
CA LEU A 328 -16.57 -4.10 10.32
C LEU A 328 -16.62 -5.48 9.63
N PHE A 329 -17.44 -6.38 10.12
CA PHE A 329 -17.55 -7.78 9.66
C PHE A 329 -16.18 -8.45 9.55
N LYS A 330 -15.35 -8.25 10.57
CA LYS A 330 -13.97 -8.72 10.57
C LYS A 330 -13.84 -10.23 10.74
N GLN A 331 -14.82 -10.88 11.40
CA GLN A 331 -14.86 -12.32 11.64
C GLN A 331 -13.59 -12.82 12.34
N MET A 332 -13.18 -12.13 13.38
CA MET A 332 -12.02 -12.42 14.25
C MET A 332 -12.38 -12.11 15.68
N THR A 333 -11.64 -12.69 16.63
CA THR A 333 -11.76 -12.35 18.04
C THR A 333 -10.61 -11.46 18.51
N ILE A 334 -10.81 -10.80 19.65
CA ILE A 334 -9.78 -9.98 20.28
C ILE A 334 -8.58 -10.84 20.70
N GLU A 335 -8.83 -12.07 21.20
CA GLU A 335 -7.80 -13.03 21.59
C GLU A 335 -6.90 -13.41 20.42
N GLN A 336 -7.46 -13.67 19.24
CA GLN A 336 -6.67 -13.98 18.04
C GLN A 336 -5.70 -12.82 17.68
N ASN A 337 -6.15 -11.58 17.84
CA ASN A 337 -5.29 -10.41 17.64
C ASN A 337 -4.15 -10.36 18.68
N LEU A 338 -4.46 -10.61 19.95
CA LEU A 338 -3.47 -10.61 21.05
C LEU A 338 -2.44 -11.72 20.87
N ASP A 339 -2.88 -12.94 20.54
CA ASP A 339 -2.01 -14.11 20.33
C ASP A 339 -1.06 -13.92 19.15
N ALA A 340 -1.56 -13.33 18.05
CA ALA A 340 -0.73 -13.01 16.89
C ALA A 340 0.39 -12.02 17.26
N ILE A 341 0.05 -10.94 17.95
CA ILE A 341 1.03 -9.94 18.37
C ILE A 341 2.02 -10.50 19.38
N ALA A 342 1.57 -11.30 20.35
CA ALA A 342 2.45 -11.97 21.28
C ALA A 342 3.43 -12.93 20.56
N THR A 343 2.97 -13.61 19.52
CA THR A 343 3.81 -14.48 18.70
C THR A 343 4.86 -13.70 17.92
N LEU A 344 4.49 -12.60 17.24
CA LEU A 344 5.44 -11.76 16.52
C LEU A 344 6.49 -11.14 17.45
N LYS A 345 6.08 -10.66 18.62
CA LYS A 345 7.01 -10.15 19.64
C LYS A 345 8.02 -11.21 20.10
N ARG A 346 7.54 -12.43 20.41
CA ARG A 346 8.41 -13.54 20.80
C ARG A 346 9.40 -13.94 19.72
N LEU A 347 8.98 -13.87 18.45
CA LEU A 347 9.82 -14.15 17.28
C LEU A 347 10.68 -12.95 16.86
N GLU A 348 10.61 -11.82 17.55
CA GLU A 348 11.30 -10.57 17.19
C GLU A 348 11.05 -10.15 15.73
N ILE A 349 9.83 -10.36 15.22
CA ILE A 349 9.37 -9.87 13.92
C ILE A 349 8.72 -8.51 14.14
N VAL A 350 9.18 -7.49 13.42
CA VAL A 350 8.54 -6.16 13.44
C VAL A 350 7.11 -6.28 12.89
N TYR A 351 6.19 -5.55 13.47
CA TYR A 351 4.82 -5.52 12.99
C TYR A 351 4.29 -4.09 12.89
N SER A 352 3.42 -3.90 11.94
CA SER A 352 2.57 -2.73 11.81
C SER A 352 1.12 -3.18 11.67
N TYR A 353 0.17 -2.29 11.92
CA TYR A 353 -1.23 -2.69 11.96
C TYR A 353 -2.17 -1.57 11.51
N GLY A 354 -3.30 -1.94 10.91
CA GLY A 354 -4.46 -1.09 10.71
C GLY A 354 -5.33 -1.09 11.96
N PHE A 355 -5.75 0.09 12.42
CA PHE A 355 -6.62 0.22 13.59
C PHE A 355 -7.58 1.40 13.44
N MET A 356 -8.87 1.11 13.56
CA MET A 356 -9.95 2.09 13.49
C MET A 356 -10.43 2.40 14.89
N LEU A 357 -9.85 3.42 15.52
CA LEU A 357 -10.29 3.89 16.83
C LEU A 357 -11.75 4.38 16.80
N PHE A 358 -12.16 4.84 15.60
CA PHE A 358 -13.50 5.35 15.35
C PHE A 358 -14.15 4.60 14.18
N ASP A 359 -15.21 3.89 14.45
CA ASP A 359 -16.09 3.21 13.51
C ASP A 359 -17.56 3.68 13.72
N PRO A 360 -18.52 3.30 12.85
CA PRO A 360 -19.90 3.75 12.96
C PRO A 360 -20.65 3.35 14.25
N SER A 361 -20.15 2.37 15.00
CA SER A 361 -20.73 1.92 16.28
C SER A 361 -20.09 2.58 17.49
N SER A 362 -19.05 3.41 17.30
CA SER A 362 -18.24 3.96 18.39
C SER A 362 -19.04 4.76 19.38
N THR A 363 -18.70 4.58 20.65
CA THR A 363 -19.12 5.36 21.82
C THR A 363 -17.88 5.91 22.52
N PHE A 364 -18.04 6.88 23.43
CA PHE A 364 -16.91 7.37 24.23
C PHE A 364 -16.25 6.24 25.05
N GLU A 365 -17.06 5.30 25.54
CA GLU A 365 -16.55 4.13 26.26
C GLU A 365 -15.75 3.20 25.34
N SER A 366 -16.28 2.86 24.16
CA SER A 366 -15.54 1.99 23.21
C SER A 366 -14.23 2.62 22.73
N VAL A 367 -14.17 3.95 22.59
CA VAL A 367 -12.92 4.67 22.29
C VAL A 367 -11.89 4.44 23.42
N ARG A 368 -12.29 4.55 24.68
CA ARG A 368 -11.37 4.27 25.83
C ARG A 368 -10.98 2.79 25.90
N GLN A 369 -11.92 1.86 25.65
CA GLN A 369 -11.62 0.42 25.60
C GLN A 369 -10.61 0.10 24.48
N ASN A 370 -10.76 0.70 23.31
CA ASN A 370 -9.84 0.59 22.18
C ASN A 370 -8.43 1.12 22.55
N VAL A 371 -8.35 2.24 23.28
CA VAL A 371 -7.07 2.75 23.81
C VAL A 371 -6.45 1.75 24.79
N GLY A 372 -7.25 1.17 25.69
CA GLY A 372 -6.81 0.10 26.58
C GLY A 372 -6.26 -1.12 25.84
N PHE A 373 -6.88 -1.50 24.72
CA PHE A 373 -6.38 -2.56 23.85
C PHE A 373 -5.05 -2.15 23.18
N LEU A 374 -4.96 -0.94 22.60
CA LEU A 374 -3.71 -0.42 22.01
C LEU A 374 -2.57 -0.43 23.02
N ARG A 375 -2.84 -0.05 24.28
CA ARG A 375 -1.85 -0.10 25.36
C ARG A 375 -1.33 -1.52 25.62
N LYS A 376 -2.18 -2.56 25.50
CA LYS A 376 -1.77 -3.97 25.62
C LYS A 376 -0.85 -4.40 24.48
N ILE A 377 -1.12 -3.95 23.26
CA ILE A 377 -0.38 -4.42 22.09
C ILE A 377 0.89 -3.62 21.77
N VAL A 378 0.94 -2.32 22.06
CA VAL A 378 2.10 -1.46 21.74
C VAL A 378 2.56 -0.56 22.89
N GLY A 379 2.02 -0.69 24.08
CA GLY A 379 2.43 0.10 25.25
C GLY A 379 3.88 -0.13 25.67
N ASP A 380 4.46 -1.27 25.34
CA ASP A 380 5.87 -1.61 25.53
C ASP A 380 6.82 -0.92 24.52
N GLY A 381 6.28 -0.20 23.53
CA GLY A 381 7.05 0.50 22.52
C GLY A 381 7.54 -0.38 21.37
N SER A 382 7.05 -1.62 21.24
CA SER A 382 7.39 -2.54 20.15
C SER A 382 6.93 -2.06 18.76
N ALA A 383 5.94 -1.18 18.71
CA ALA A 383 5.50 -0.45 17.52
C ALA A 383 4.87 0.89 17.95
N PRO A 384 4.86 1.92 17.09
CA PRO A 384 4.18 3.17 17.40
C PRO A 384 2.66 3.00 17.39
N ALA A 385 1.99 3.76 18.27
CA ALA A 385 0.54 3.84 18.27
C ALA A 385 0.05 4.62 17.04
N VAL A 386 -0.82 3.97 16.27
CA VAL A 386 -1.52 4.53 15.11
C VAL A 386 -2.99 4.19 15.20
N PHE A 387 -3.82 5.09 14.73
CA PHE A 387 -5.25 4.84 14.58
C PHE A 387 -5.87 5.76 13.52
N SER A 388 -7.03 5.35 13.04
CA SER A 388 -7.80 6.10 12.05
C SER A 388 -9.28 6.11 12.42
N ARG A 389 -10.06 6.84 11.63
CA ARG A 389 -11.50 6.69 11.52
C ARG A 389 -11.81 5.84 10.30
N MET A 390 -12.75 4.92 10.41
CA MET A 390 -13.26 4.17 9.27
C MET A 390 -13.80 5.14 8.22
N LEU A 391 -13.41 4.94 6.96
CA LEU A 391 -13.91 5.73 5.83
C LEU A 391 -14.89 4.89 5.01
N PRO A 392 -16.12 5.38 4.75
CA PRO A 392 -17.12 4.67 3.96
C PRO A 392 -16.83 4.81 2.45
N TYR A 393 -15.83 4.08 1.96
CA TYR A 393 -15.44 4.11 0.55
C TYR A 393 -16.57 3.72 -0.38
N GLY A 394 -16.58 4.32 -1.58
CA GLY A 394 -17.53 3.99 -2.63
C GLY A 394 -17.52 2.50 -2.98
N GLY A 395 -18.74 1.91 -3.13
CA GLY A 395 -18.92 0.51 -3.46
C GLY A 395 -18.72 -0.46 -2.29
N THR A 396 -18.62 0.02 -1.04
CA THR A 396 -18.49 -0.84 0.13
C THR A 396 -19.84 -1.07 0.82
N PRO A 397 -20.08 -2.27 1.40
CA PRO A 397 -21.34 -2.56 2.11
C PRO A 397 -21.64 -1.59 3.25
N ILE A 398 -20.62 -1.12 3.98
CA ILE A 398 -20.81 -0.21 5.10
C ILE A 398 -21.26 1.19 4.64
N ARG A 399 -20.82 1.65 3.45
CA ARG A 399 -21.34 2.89 2.85
C ARG A 399 -22.82 2.79 2.56
N ASP A 400 -23.25 1.68 1.97
CA ASP A 400 -24.67 1.43 1.65
C ASP A 400 -25.52 1.32 2.92
N GLN A 401 -25.00 0.70 3.97
CA GLN A 401 -25.64 0.64 5.27
C GLN A 401 -25.82 2.04 5.86
N LEU A 402 -24.77 2.84 5.92
CA LEU A 402 -24.81 4.21 6.44
C LEU A 402 -25.75 5.12 5.63
N ALA A 403 -25.82 4.93 4.31
CA ALA A 403 -26.77 5.64 3.46
C ALA A 403 -28.23 5.28 3.81
N LYS A 404 -28.54 3.98 3.98
CA LYS A 404 -29.89 3.50 4.39
C LYS A 404 -30.27 3.99 5.79
N GLU A 405 -29.31 4.12 6.69
CA GLU A 405 -29.50 4.66 8.04
C GLU A 405 -29.64 6.20 8.06
N GLY A 406 -29.42 6.88 6.93
CA GLY A 406 -29.42 8.35 6.84
C GLY A 406 -28.22 9.01 7.52
N ARG A 407 -27.16 8.25 7.80
CA ARG A 407 -25.95 8.69 8.50
C ARG A 407 -24.79 9.01 7.59
N LEU A 408 -24.84 8.63 6.30
CA LEU A 408 -23.79 8.96 5.33
C LEU A 408 -23.71 10.48 5.14
N ARG A 409 -22.51 11.02 5.18
CA ARG A 409 -22.18 12.44 5.01
C ARG A 409 -21.04 12.62 4.04
N GLY A 410 -20.65 13.87 3.82
CA GLY A 410 -19.59 14.21 2.90
C GLY A 410 -20.03 14.17 1.44
N ASP A 411 -19.04 14.13 0.56
CA ASP A 411 -19.24 14.09 -0.89
C ASP A 411 -18.49 12.91 -1.52
N LEU A 412 -18.52 12.86 -2.85
CA LEU A 412 -17.86 11.87 -3.67
C LEU A 412 -16.35 11.70 -3.35
N THR A 413 -15.69 12.79 -2.98
CA THR A 413 -14.24 12.84 -2.77
C THR A 413 -13.83 12.70 -1.31
N ARG A 414 -14.74 13.05 -0.41
CA ARG A 414 -14.54 13.04 1.05
C ARG A 414 -15.75 12.40 1.73
N PRO A 415 -15.90 11.07 1.60
CA PRO A 415 -16.99 10.37 2.25
C PRO A 415 -16.83 10.44 3.78
N ASP A 416 -17.92 10.64 4.47
CA ASP A 416 -17.97 10.74 5.93
C ASP A 416 -19.30 10.18 6.44
N TYR A 417 -19.49 10.10 7.76
CA TYR A 417 -20.72 9.64 8.38
C TYR A 417 -20.91 10.28 9.75
N ASP A 418 -22.16 10.28 10.23
CA ASP A 418 -22.46 10.64 11.61
C ASP A 418 -22.33 9.42 12.54
N PHE A 419 -21.72 9.62 13.71
CA PHE A 419 -21.81 8.64 14.79
C PHE A 419 -23.24 8.57 15.35
N LEU A 420 -23.54 7.49 16.06
CA LEU A 420 -24.83 7.38 16.77
C LEU A 420 -24.98 8.44 17.86
N ASP A 421 -23.90 8.71 18.59
CA ASP A 421 -23.80 9.87 19.47
C ASP A 421 -23.16 11.04 18.71
N LEU A 422 -23.97 12.03 18.33
CA LEU A 422 -23.49 13.18 17.54
C LEU A 422 -22.38 14.00 18.20
N ARG A 423 -22.23 13.90 19.55
CA ARG A 423 -21.10 14.55 20.25
C ARG A 423 -19.76 13.98 19.82
N LEU A 424 -19.69 12.72 19.39
CA LEU A 424 -18.48 12.12 18.84
C LEU A 424 -18.04 12.74 17.51
N ASN A 425 -18.95 13.32 16.71
CA ASN A 425 -18.57 14.05 15.50
C ASN A 425 -17.67 15.25 15.83
N GLU A 426 -18.06 16.04 16.83
CA GLU A 426 -17.28 17.19 17.28
C GLU A 426 -15.98 16.74 17.97
N TYR A 427 -16.07 15.74 18.84
CA TYR A 427 -14.88 15.20 19.52
C TYR A 427 -13.85 14.68 18.52
N TYR A 428 -14.25 13.87 17.56
CA TYR A 428 -13.36 13.34 16.53
C TYR A 428 -12.67 14.46 15.76
N ARG A 429 -13.40 15.50 15.33
CA ARG A 429 -12.84 16.63 14.61
C ARG A 429 -11.78 17.35 15.42
N LEU A 430 -12.06 17.67 16.67
CA LEU A 430 -11.12 18.35 17.57
C LEU A 430 -9.90 17.49 17.90
N LEU A 431 -10.12 16.20 18.15
CA LEU A 431 -9.03 15.25 18.40
C LEU A 431 -8.14 15.11 17.15
N SER A 432 -8.72 14.91 15.97
CA SER A 432 -8.00 14.76 14.70
C SER A 432 -7.11 15.98 14.41
N ASP A 433 -7.63 17.20 14.60
CA ASP A 433 -6.85 18.43 14.45
C ASP A 433 -5.72 18.52 15.47
N THR A 434 -5.99 18.10 16.72
CA THR A 434 -5.00 18.13 17.81
C THR A 434 -3.86 17.14 17.58
N VAL A 435 -4.17 15.90 17.14
CA VAL A 435 -3.15 14.83 16.97
C VAL A 435 -2.55 14.79 15.58
N ARG A 436 -2.91 15.71 14.68
CA ARG A 436 -2.36 15.80 13.33
C ARG A 436 -0.82 15.70 13.27
N PRO A 437 -0.03 16.41 14.11
CA PRO A 437 1.44 16.30 14.11
C PRO A 437 1.95 14.90 14.52
N TRP A 438 1.07 14.08 15.07
CA TRP A 438 1.38 12.73 15.52
C TRP A 438 1.09 11.66 14.48
N ILE A 439 -0.15 11.62 13.94
CA ILE A 439 -0.66 10.52 13.11
C ILE A 439 -0.73 10.85 11.60
N HIS A 440 -0.59 12.13 11.20
CA HIS A 440 -0.62 12.50 9.79
C HIS A 440 0.64 11.97 9.06
N ASN A 441 0.56 11.89 7.72
CA ASN A 441 1.74 11.62 6.87
C ASN A 441 2.88 12.56 7.28
N ASN A 442 4.07 12.04 7.61
CA ASN A 442 5.20 12.72 8.24
C ASN A 442 5.05 12.99 9.74
N GLY A 443 4.00 12.54 10.38
CA GLY A 443 3.82 12.63 11.82
C GLY A 443 4.83 11.79 12.60
N LEU A 444 4.85 11.99 13.93
CA LEU A 444 5.78 11.28 14.82
C LEU A 444 5.65 9.75 14.71
N SER A 445 4.42 9.22 14.60
CA SER A 445 4.19 7.78 14.47
C SER A 445 4.86 7.19 13.22
N ASN A 446 4.77 7.89 12.07
CA ASN A 446 5.43 7.44 10.85
C ASN A 446 6.96 7.43 10.98
N GLN A 447 7.52 8.48 11.57
CA GLN A 447 8.97 8.56 11.76
C GLN A 447 9.49 7.47 12.70
N LEU A 448 8.74 7.15 13.75
CA LEU A 448 9.05 6.01 14.62
C LEU A 448 8.93 4.67 13.87
N SER A 449 7.90 4.48 13.03
CA SER A 449 7.77 3.28 12.19
C SER A 449 8.96 3.11 11.25
N TYR A 450 9.40 4.19 10.59
CA TYR A 450 10.59 4.15 9.74
C TYR A 450 11.87 3.79 10.48
N ALA A 451 12.04 4.32 11.68
CA ALA A 451 13.20 3.98 12.49
C ALA A 451 13.20 2.49 12.89
N TRP A 452 12.02 1.91 13.15
CA TRP A 452 11.87 0.47 13.39
C TRP A 452 12.18 -0.35 12.15
N ASP A 453 11.66 0.03 10.98
CA ASP A 453 11.94 -0.64 9.71
C ASP A 453 13.44 -0.55 9.37
N GLU A 454 14.05 0.63 9.58
CA GLU A 454 15.46 0.90 9.29
C GLU A 454 16.38 0.04 10.16
N ILE A 455 16.20 0.06 11.49
CA ILE A 455 17.08 -0.71 12.39
C ILE A 455 16.95 -2.21 12.19
N GLU A 456 15.76 -2.72 11.87
CA GLU A 456 15.57 -4.13 11.58
C GLU A 456 16.21 -4.53 10.25
N THR A 457 16.08 -3.68 9.22
CA THR A 457 16.75 -3.86 7.93
C THR A 457 18.26 -3.92 8.10
N PHE A 458 18.83 -2.99 8.86
CA PHE A 458 20.26 -2.99 9.17
C PHE A 458 20.68 -4.25 9.93
N ALA A 459 19.95 -4.62 10.98
CA ALA A 459 20.30 -5.79 11.80
C ALA A 459 20.35 -7.08 10.95
N ARG A 460 19.54 -7.18 9.91
CA ARG A 460 19.46 -8.36 9.05
C ARG A 460 20.40 -8.33 7.84
N LEU A 461 20.51 -7.18 7.19
CA LEU A 461 21.28 -7.07 5.94
C LEU A 461 22.72 -6.59 6.14
N THR A 462 23.04 -6.06 7.32
CA THR A 462 24.39 -5.62 7.70
C THR A 462 24.74 -6.16 9.08
N PRO A 463 25.03 -7.46 9.21
CA PRO A 463 25.39 -8.03 10.49
C PRO A 463 26.67 -7.40 11.05
N GLY A 464 26.76 -7.25 12.37
CA GLY A 464 27.95 -6.74 13.05
C GLY A 464 27.94 -5.23 13.34
N LEU A 465 26.84 -4.51 13.07
CA LEU A 465 26.71 -3.10 13.42
C LEU A 465 26.83 -2.89 14.94
N ARG A 466 27.69 -1.93 15.32
CA ARG A 466 27.92 -1.57 16.73
C ARG A 466 26.70 -0.84 17.29
N GLY A 467 26.34 -1.13 18.54
CA GLY A 467 25.27 -0.42 19.21
C GLY A 467 23.84 -0.71 18.73
N ALA A 468 23.61 -1.57 17.73
CA ALA A 468 22.27 -1.87 17.19
C ALA A 468 21.25 -2.27 18.27
N LYS A 469 21.64 -3.14 19.22
CA LYS A 469 20.78 -3.53 20.35
C LYS A 469 20.51 -2.36 21.30
N ALA A 470 21.47 -1.45 21.49
CA ALA A 470 21.30 -0.26 22.33
C ALA A 470 20.36 0.74 21.67
N TYR A 471 20.55 0.99 20.36
CA TYR A 471 19.66 1.84 19.57
C TYR A 471 18.23 1.29 19.57
N ARG A 472 18.03 0.00 19.31
CA ARG A 472 16.71 -0.66 19.34
C ARG A 472 16.02 -0.48 20.71
N ARG A 473 16.76 -0.65 21.83
CA ARG A 473 16.20 -0.40 23.17
C ARG A 473 15.83 1.06 23.41
N ALA A 474 16.67 2.00 22.97
CA ALA A 474 16.40 3.43 23.11
C ALA A 474 15.20 3.86 22.26
N LEU A 475 15.09 3.35 21.04
CA LEU A 475 13.94 3.53 20.16
C LEU A 475 12.66 2.98 20.81
N GLY A 476 12.70 1.76 21.35
CA GLY A 476 11.56 1.16 22.05
C GLY A 476 11.10 2.01 23.24
N LYS A 477 12.04 2.54 24.03
CA LYS A 477 11.70 3.44 25.15
C LYS A 477 11.05 4.75 24.67
N LEU A 478 11.61 5.38 23.64
CA LEU A 478 11.02 6.59 23.04
C LEU A 478 9.62 6.33 22.47
N THR A 479 9.44 5.19 21.80
CA THR A 479 8.14 4.77 21.24
C THR A 479 7.11 4.53 22.36
N ALA A 480 7.49 3.85 23.45
CA ALA A 480 6.61 3.61 24.59
C ALA A 480 6.17 4.92 25.28
N GLU A 481 7.11 5.85 25.48
CA GLU A 481 6.82 7.19 26.05
C GLU A 481 5.83 7.96 25.15
N ALA A 482 6.04 7.89 23.83
CA ALA A 482 5.15 8.52 22.86
C ALA A 482 3.75 7.86 22.91
N ASN A 483 3.66 6.55 22.82
CA ASN A 483 2.41 5.81 22.85
C ASN A 483 1.59 6.15 24.10
N GLU A 484 2.20 6.07 25.28
CA GLU A 484 1.51 6.36 26.53
C GLU A 484 1.01 7.80 26.62
N ARG A 485 1.77 8.75 26.05
CA ARG A 485 1.32 10.15 25.97
C ARG A 485 0.08 10.31 25.09
N LEU A 486 0.02 9.61 23.97
CA LEU A 486 -1.14 9.61 23.09
C LEU A 486 -2.36 8.94 23.74
N PHE A 487 -2.14 7.80 24.41
CA PHE A 487 -3.19 7.07 25.11
C PHE A 487 -3.85 7.93 26.19
N ARG A 488 -3.04 8.55 27.05
CA ARG A 488 -3.57 9.46 28.07
C ARG A 488 -4.33 10.62 27.49
N LEU A 489 -3.82 11.23 26.41
CA LEU A 489 -4.54 12.33 25.75
C LEU A 489 -5.94 11.90 25.33
N VAL A 490 -6.06 10.73 24.67
CA VAL A 490 -7.37 10.25 24.18
C VAL A 490 -8.30 9.88 25.35
N GLU A 491 -7.80 9.20 26.37
CA GLU A 491 -8.57 8.83 27.57
C GLU A 491 -9.08 10.05 28.32
N GLU A 492 -8.18 10.98 28.68
CA GLU A 492 -8.50 12.19 29.42
C GLU A 492 -9.46 13.09 28.64
N SER A 493 -9.18 13.32 27.34
CA SER A 493 -10.00 14.19 26.52
C SER A 493 -11.37 13.60 26.20
N SER A 494 -11.47 12.28 25.99
CA SER A 494 -12.76 11.63 25.76
C SER A 494 -13.67 11.68 26.98
N LEU A 495 -13.10 11.46 28.18
CA LEU A 495 -13.84 11.55 29.44
C LEU A 495 -14.26 12.99 29.74
N ALA A 496 -13.36 13.96 29.56
CA ALA A 496 -13.66 15.37 29.77
C ALA A 496 -14.74 15.86 28.81
N PHE A 497 -14.62 15.49 27.52
CA PHE A 497 -15.58 15.88 26.49
C PHE A 497 -16.97 15.31 26.72
N GLU A 498 -17.09 14.06 27.19
CA GLU A 498 -18.32 13.42 27.57
C GLU A 498 -19.05 14.21 28.67
N ASN A 499 -18.29 14.87 29.56
CA ASN A 499 -18.75 15.75 30.63
C ASN A 499 -18.85 17.24 30.24
N GLY A 500 -18.67 17.57 28.95
CA GLY A 500 -18.81 18.94 28.43
C GLY A 500 -17.55 19.82 28.51
N ASP A 501 -16.38 19.26 28.93
CA ASP A 501 -15.10 19.97 28.98
C ASP A 501 -14.23 19.65 27.76
N ARG A 502 -13.77 20.69 27.06
CA ARG A 502 -12.92 20.61 25.86
C ARG A 502 -11.46 20.97 26.10
N SER A 503 -11.13 21.40 27.30
CA SER A 503 -9.81 21.96 27.67
C SER A 503 -8.61 21.00 27.48
N PRO A 504 -8.74 19.64 27.55
CA PRO A 504 -7.60 18.75 27.35
C PRO A 504 -7.02 18.74 25.92
N LEU A 505 -7.80 19.17 24.90
CA LEU A 505 -7.36 19.17 23.50
C LEU A 505 -6.63 20.48 23.15
N ASP A 506 -5.31 20.51 23.38
CA ASP A 506 -4.42 21.63 23.06
C ASP A 506 -3.45 21.27 21.93
N PRO A 507 -3.73 21.69 20.66
CA PRO A 507 -2.88 21.40 19.50
C PRO A 507 -1.45 21.90 19.64
N LYS A 508 -1.22 23.07 20.30
CA LYS A 508 0.11 23.65 20.47
C LYS A 508 0.99 22.80 21.38
N ARG A 509 0.40 22.31 22.47
CA ARG A 509 1.09 21.43 23.43
C ARG A 509 1.50 20.11 22.78
N ILE A 510 0.63 19.56 21.93
CA ILE A 510 0.90 18.32 21.21
C ILE A 510 1.95 18.53 20.13
N ALA A 511 1.87 19.58 19.33
CA ALA A 511 2.88 19.92 18.32
C ALA A 511 4.28 20.08 18.96
N ALA A 512 4.38 20.84 20.05
CA ALA A 512 5.63 21.02 20.78
C ALA A 512 6.20 19.70 21.36
N TYR A 513 5.33 18.77 21.78
CA TYR A 513 5.76 17.44 22.21
C TYR A 513 6.33 16.64 21.03
N CYS A 514 5.60 16.58 19.91
CA CYS A 514 6.02 15.84 18.72
C CYS A 514 7.38 16.34 18.21
N GLU A 515 7.60 17.65 18.21
CA GLU A 515 8.89 18.23 17.79
C GLU A 515 10.05 17.79 18.69
N ARG A 516 9.88 17.85 20.01
CA ARG A 516 10.92 17.35 20.94
C ARG A 516 11.19 15.85 20.77
N ALA A 517 10.14 15.05 20.54
CA ALA A 517 10.29 13.63 20.32
C ALA A 517 11.02 13.32 19.01
N ARG A 518 10.76 14.10 17.94
CA ARG A 518 11.49 14.02 16.66
C ARG A 518 12.97 14.35 16.84
N THR A 519 13.29 15.43 17.51
CA THR A 519 14.69 15.81 17.80
C THR A 519 15.41 14.66 18.49
N ARG A 520 14.81 14.07 19.55
CA ARG A 520 15.39 12.90 20.22
C ARG A 520 15.57 11.69 19.29
N LEU A 521 14.61 11.45 18.39
CA LEU A 521 14.71 10.35 17.43
C LEU A 521 15.88 10.57 16.45
N ILE A 522 16.02 11.79 15.94
CA ILE A 522 17.12 12.19 15.05
C ILE A 522 18.47 12.04 15.77
N ASP A 523 18.57 12.51 17.01
CA ASP A 523 19.81 12.40 17.80
C ASP A 523 20.19 10.93 18.03
N LEU A 524 19.24 10.08 18.40
CA LEU A 524 19.46 8.63 18.58
C LEU A 524 19.95 7.98 17.27
N ARG A 525 19.35 8.31 16.14
CA ARG A 525 19.75 7.81 14.83
C ARG A 525 21.14 8.29 14.43
N ASN A 526 21.43 9.58 14.63
CA ASN A 526 22.72 10.16 14.25
C ASN A 526 23.88 9.55 15.06
N VAL A 527 23.70 9.30 16.35
CA VAL A 527 24.70 8.58 17.17
C VAL A 527 24.93 7.18 16.61
N PHE A 528 23.87 6.43 16.35
CA PHE A 528 23.98 5.07 15.79
C PHE A 528 24.66 5.04 14.41
N VAL A 529 24.29 5.96 13.52
CA VAL A 529 24.88 6.07 12.18
C VAL A 529 26.35 6.48 12.26
N ALA A 530 26.71 7.45 13.14
CA ALA A 530 28.10 7.89 13.31
C ALA A 530 29.02 6.77 13.79
N ASP A 531 28.52 5.91 14.70
CA ASP A 531 29.29 4.74 15.19
C ASP A 531 29.50 3.65 14.12
N ASN A 532 28.81 3.74 12.97
CA ASN A 532 28.79 2.74 11.93
C ASN A 532 28.99 3.32 10.51
N LEU A 533 29.56 4.52 10.37
CA LEU A 533 29.72 5.21 9.07
C LEU A 533 30.43 4.34 8.03
N ASP A 534 31.57 3.72 8.36
CA ASP A 534 32.36 2.93 7.42
C ASP A 534 31.59 1.71 6.87
N PRO A 535 31.00 0.84 7.72
CA PRO A 535 30.22 -0.30 7.22
C PRO A 535 28.95 0.10 6.46
N LEU A 536 28.36 1.28 6.77
CA LEU A 536 27.14 1.75 6.11
C LEU A 536 27.43 2.48 4.79
N THR A 537 28.57 3.14 4.65
CA THR A 537 28.98 3.81 3.40
C THR A 537 29.46 2.82 2.36
N ASP A 538 30.14 1.74 2.75
CA ASP A 538 30.63 0.71 1.82
C ASP A 538 29.50 -0.14 1.21
N GLN A 539 28.40 -0.35 1.96
CA GLN A 539 27.26 -1.18 1.53
C GLN A 539 26.02 -0.38 1.12
N VAL A 540 25.94 0.87 1.57
CA VAL A 540 24.73 1.69 1.48
C VAL A 540 25.15 3.14 1.28
N ASN A 541 24.84 3.74 0.13
CA ASN A 541 24.87 5.19 -0.03
C ASN A 541 23.79 5.79 0.90
N VAL A 542 24.11 5.92 2.18
CA VAL A 542 23.25 6.59 3.16
C VAL A 542 23.37 8.08 2.92
N ASP A 543 22.42 8.63 2.19
CA ASP A 543 22.23 10.07 2.14
C ASP A 543 21.81 10.55 3.53
N CYS A 544 22.76 11.01 4.32
CA CYS A 544 22.51 11.53 5.68
C CYS A 544 21.74 12.87 5.66
N SER A 545 21.56 13.48 4.50
CA SER A 545 20.89 14.77 4.32
C SER A 545 19.39 14.64 4.01
N SER A 546 18.94 13.49 3.52
CA SER A 546 17.53 13.22 3.30
C SER A 546 16.93 12.60 4.56
N GLY A 547 16.05 13.34 5.20
CA GLY A 547 15.10 12.76 6.16
C GLY A 547 14.33 11.59 5.50
N PRO A 548 13.68 10.73 6.29
CA PRO A 548 13.02 9.54 5.77
C PRO A 548 12.09 9.89 4.61
N VAL A 549 12.32 9.26 3.45
CA VAL A 549 11.41 9.39 2.29
C VAL A 549 10.06 8.84 2.71
N LEU A 550 9.09 9.71 2.63
CA LEU A 550 7.76 9.52 3.17
C LEU A 550 6.97 8.54 2.32
N ARG A 551 6.53 7.46 2.93
CA ARG A 551 5.47 6.62 2.35
C ARG A 551 4.13 7.33 2.57
N PRO A 552 3.28 7.55 1.57
CA PRO A 552 1.88 7.79 1.82
C PRO A 552 1.31 6.51 2.44
N GLN A 553 1.00 6.54 3.73
CA GLN A 553 0.07 5.56 4.26
C GLN A 553 -1.26 5.85 3.60
N VAL A 554 -1.75 4.88 2.86
CA VAL A 554 -3.09 4.85 2.36
C VAL A 554 -3.99 4.59 3.57
N HIS A 555 -4.66 5.63 4.02
CA HIS A 555 -5.74 5.55 5.03
C HIS A 555 -7.07 5.58 4.36
#